data_8d4726e62220504cde3809d4e55ef292
#
_entry.id   8d4726e62220504cde3809d4e55ef292
#
_cell.length_a   1.000
_cell.length_b   1.000
_cell.length_c   1.000
_cell.angle_alpha   90.00
_cell.angle_beta   90.00
_cell.angle_gamma   90.00
#
_symmetry.space_group_name_H-M   'P 1'
#
loop_
_entity.id
_entity.type
_entity.pdbx_description
1 polymer ?
#
loop_
_entity_poly.entity_id
_entity_poly.type
_entity_poly.pdbx_seq_one_letter_code
_entity_poly.pdbx_strand_id
1 'polypeptide(L)'
;TMAPGQLCWAFLLLLLPAPAPADGSGPVLVDRPFVTVWNIPTEPCAQRYNISLPLGVFDVLANTQEVFIGQDITLFYSSHLGLYPYYTAQGEPVDGGLPQNASLEAHLQQATQDIKAALPSAAFDGLAVIDWEQWRPLWARDWGSMDIYREKSEELVRQQHPLWPSDRVEEEAQQQYQKSARAFMEQTLRLGEVLRPGGYWGFYGFPDCYNNDFNNSLYNGTCPVVEQQRNQELDWLWNCSRALYPSIYLPSQLKGTSKVLPYVRYRVAEAFAVQKSVLSTAIPVLPYTQITFENTADFLSEEDLMNTIGESASQGAAGIILWGSYTYGTSKENCLKLKDYLDGPLGHYIVNVTASAQLCSQSLCSGHGRCVRKEGQLAFLHLDPVHFAIDLKAAKPQSMVKTLTADSDMSQLAEDFNCQCYTGWQGERCDTNGSS
;
A
#
# COMPACT_ATOMS: atom_id res chain seq x y z
N THR A 1 -21.38 -16.10 68.43
CA THR A 1 -20.76 -14.97 67.71
C THR A 1 -20.47 -15.40 66.27
N MET A 2 -21.38 -15.05 65.38
CA MET A 2 -21.29 -15.35 63.96
C MET A 2 -20.49 -14.26 63.25
N ALA A 3 -19.54 -14.65 62.36
CA ALA A 3 -18.81 -13.78 61.49
C ALA A 3 -19.64 -13.43 60.25
N PRO A 4 -19.55 -12.21 59.68
CA PRO A 4 -20.31 -11.84 58.49
C PRO A 4 -19.68 -12.35 57.21
N GLY A 5 -20.52 -12.91 56.34
CA GLY A 5 -20.15 -13.44 55.02
C GLY A 5 -19.67 -12.35 54.05
N GLN A 6 -18.57 -12.63 53.38
CA GLN A 6 -18.10 -11.88 52.22
C GLN A 6 -18.90 -12.29 50.98
N LEU A 7 -19.71 -11.34 50.47
CA LEU A 7 -20.27 -11.42 49.10
C LEU A 7 -19.16 -11.20 48.08
N CYS A 8 -18.74 -12.28 47.41
CA CYS A 8 -17.94 -12.19 46.20
C CYS A 8 -18.82 -11.68 45.02
N TRP A 9 -18.63 -10.44 44.62
CA TRP A 9 -19.16 -9.95 43.37
C TRP A 9 -18.31 -10.52 42.22
N ALA A 10 -18.83 -11.56 41.55
CA ALA A 10 -18.28 -12.03 40.29
C ALA A 10 -18.62 -11.00 39.20
N PHE A 11 -17.67 -10.16 38.85
CA PHE A 11 -17.74 -9.38 37.61
C PHE A 11 -17.70 -10.35 36.43
N LEU A 12 -18.87 -10.58 35.81
CA LEU A 12 -18.97 -11.19 34.50
C LEU A 12 -18.39 -10.17 33.49
N LEU A 13 -17.10 -10.28 33.21
CA LEU A 13 -16.50 -9.67 32.03
C LEU A 13 -17.14 -10.36 30.83
N LEU A 14 -18.11 -9.69 30.21
CA LEU A 14 -18.55 -10.00 28.87
C LEU A 14 -17.33 -9.82 27.95
N LEU A 15 -16.65 -10.92 27.68
CA LEU A 15 -15.66 -11.02 26.62
C LEU A 15 -16.41 -10.77 25.31
N LEU A 16 -16.44 -9.53 24.84
CA LEU A 16 -16.76 -9.25 23.45
C LEU A 16 -15.78 -10.07 22.61
N PRO A 17 -16.25 -10.82 21.61
CA PRO A 17 -15.35 -11.54 20.74
C PRO A 17 -14.37 -10.53 20.14
N ALA A 18 -13.08 -10.87 20.14
CA ALA A 18 -12.08 -10.08 19.46
C ALA A 18 -12.53 -9.91 17.99
N PRO A 19 -12.40 -8.72 17.39
CA PRO A 19 -12.70 -8.56 15.98
C PRO A 19 -11.88 -9.58 15.19
N ALA A 20 -12.52 -10.18 14.19
CA ALA A 20 -11.85 -11.13 13.32
C ALA A 20 -10.66 -10.45 12.63
N PRO A 21 -9.56 -11.17 12.39
CA PRO A 21 -8.45 -10.63 11.60
C PRO A 21 -8.95 -10.19 10.22
N ALA A 22 -8.33 -9.14 9.65
CA ALA A 22 -8.67 -8.65 8.33
C ALA A 22 -8.64 -9.82 7.31
N ASP A 23 -9.76 -10.04 6.63
CA ASP A 23 -9.85 -11.07 5.61
C ASP A 23 -9.25 -10.54 4.30
N GLY A 24 -8.09 -11.09 3.94
CA GLY A 24 -7.31 -10.62 2.83
C GLY A 24 -7.93 -10.80 1.45
N SER A 25 -8.93 -11.64 1.29
CA SER A 25 -9.59 -11.90 0.02
C SER A 25 -10.91 -11.16 -0.18
N GLY A 26 -11.34 -10.37 0.81
CA GLY A 26 -12.51 -9.50 0.70
C GLY A 26 -12.23 -8.15 0.01
N PRO A 27 -13.28 -7.34 -0.23
CA PRO A 27 -13.10 -5.94 -0.59
C PRO A 27 -12.62 -5.16 0.65
N VAL A 28 -11.68 -4.23 0.46
CA VAL A 28 -11.18 -3.36 1.55
C VAL A 28 -12.28 -2.45 2.09
N LEU A 29 -13.15 -1.96 1.22
CA LEU A 29 -14.40 -1.30 1.57
C LEU A 29 -15.56 -2.11 0.99
N VAL A 30 -16.62 -2.24 1.77
CA VAL A 30 -17.85 -2.95 1.34
C VAL A 30 -18.35 -2.39 0.01
N ASP A 31 -18.68 -3.27 -0.92
CA ASP A 31 -19.15 -2.93 -2.27
C ASP A 31 -18.17 -2.12 -3.14
N ARG A 32 -16.89 -2.14 -2.81
CA ARG A 32 -15.83 -1.48 -3.58
C ARG A 32 -14.75 -2.48 -4.01
N PRO A 33 -14.84 -3.06 -5.20
CA PRO A 33 -13.81 -4.01 -5.68
C PRO A 33 -12.44 -3.36 -5.90
N PHE A 34 -12.41 -2.05 -6.16
CA PHE A 34 -11.20 -1.24 -6.32
C PHE A 34 -11.38 0.11 -5.60
N VAL A 35 -10.64 0.32 -4.52
CA VAL A 35 -10.72 1.50 -3.66
C VAL A 35 -9.71 2.57 -4.11
N THR A 36 -10.14 3.81 -4.15
CA THR A 36 -9.25 4.95 -4.44
C THR A 36 -9.09 5.83 -3.21
N VAL A 37 -7.84 6.02 -2.80
CA VAL A 37 -7.48 6.77 -1.59
C VAL A 37 -6.75 8.05 -1.96
N TRP A 38 -7.33 9.20 -1.59
CA TRP A 38 -6.67 10.49 -1.66
C TRP A 38 -5.91 10.74 -0.36
N ASN A 39 -4.61 10.54 -0.39
CA ASN A 39 -3.70 10.71 0.76
C ASN A 39 -2.71 11.85 0.52
N ILE A 40 -3.22 13.00 0.07
CA ILE A 40 -2.46 14.21 -0.24
C ILE A 40 -3.00 15.36 0.62
N PRO A 41 -2.17 16.08 1.41
CA PRO A 41 -2.61 17.14 2.31
C PRO A 41 -2.93 18.43 1.54
N THR A 42 -4.16 18.56 1.08
CA THR A 42 -4.63 19.67 0.24
C THR A 42 -5.65 20.58 0.90
N GLU A 43 -5.92 20.42 2.19
CA GLU A 43 -6.81 21.31 2.95
C GLU A 43 -6.44 22.82 2.86
N PRO A 44 -5.15 23.22 2.80
CA PRO A 44 -4.78 24.60 2.63
C PRO A 44 -5.41 25.28 1.40
N CYS A 45 -5.74 24.51 0.36
CA CYS A 45 -6.43 25.06 -0.81
C CYS A 45 -7.79 25.67 -0.44
N ALA A 46 -8.58 24.99 0.35
CA ALA A 46 -9.86 25.53 0.84
C ALA A 46 -9.67 26.58 1.94
N GLN A 47 -8.83 26.29 2.93
CA GLN A 47 -8.70 27.11 4.14
C GLN A 47 -8.00 28.44 3.88
N ARG A 48 -6.92 28.47 3.08
CA ARG A 48 -6.10 29.65 2.86
C ARG A 48 -6.48 30.41 1.59
N TYR A 49 -6.92 29.67 0.56
CA TYR A 49 -7.12 30.24 -0.78
C TYR A 49 -8.58 30.22 -1.24
N ASN A 50 -9.49 29.66 -0.44
CA ASN A 50 -10.92 29.52 -0.75
C ASN A 50 -11.14 28.74 -2.09
N ILE A 51 -10.31 27.73 -2.33
CA ILE A 51 -10.41 26.86 -3.50
C ILE A 51 -10.86 25.48 -3.04
N SER A 52 -12.11 25.14 -3.36
CA SER A 52 -12.64 23.79 -3.12
C SER A 52 -12.19 22.85 -4.22
N LEU A 53 -11.54 21.74 -3.82
CA LEU A 53 -11.13 20.67 -4.73
C LEU A 53 -12.25 19.62 -4.87
N PRO A 54 -12.51 19.11 -6.09
CA PRO A 54 -13.57 18.13 -6.34
C PRO A 54 -13.13 16.70 -5.93
N LEU A 55 -12.86 16.49 -4.65
CA LEU A 55 -12.34 15.21 -4.12
C LEU A 55 -13.42 14.11 -3.95
N GLY A 56 -14.69 14.41 -4.23
CA GLY A 56 -15.79 13.44 -4.10
C GLY A 56 -15.74 12.25 -5.07
N VAL A 57 -14.76 12.22 -5.98
CA VAL A 57 -14.51 11.06 -6.85
C VAL A 57 -13.74 9.95 -6.15
N PHE A 58 -13.08 10.23 -5.03
CA PHE A 58 -12.31 9.26 -4.25
C PHE A 58 -13.18 8.61 -3.17
N ASP A 59 -12.91 7.33 -2.90
CA ASP A 59 -13.62 6.55 -1.88
C ASP A 59 -13.19 6.94 -0.46
N VAL A 60 -11.91 7.21 -0.26
CA VAL A 60 -11.31 7.61 1.01
C VAL A 60 -10.60 8.94 0.87
N LEU A 61 -10.95 9.89 1.75
CA LEU A 61 -10.26 11.15 1.89
C LEU A 61 -9.47 11.10 3.19
N ALA A 62 -8.15 11.02 3.06
CA ALA A 62 -7.25 10.98 4.18
C ALA A 62 -6.44 12.27 4.28
N ASN A 63 -5.70 12.37 5.37
CA ASN A 63 -4.70 13.40 5.55
C ASN A 63 -5.19 14.79 5.89
N THR A 64 -6.22 14.84 6.69
CA THR A 64 -6.64 16.06 7.39
C THR A 64 -5.46 16.62 8.18
N GLN A 65 -5.17 17.92 8.03
CA GLN A 65 -4.12 18.64 8.76
C GLN A 65 -2.69 18.09 8.58
N GLU A 66 -2.41 17.38 7.48
CA GLU A 66 -1.07 16.86 7.15
C GLU A 66 -0.48 15.86 8.17
N VAL A 67 -1.32 15.25 9.00
CA VAL A 67 -0.85 14.31 10.03
C VAL A 67 -0.79 12.85 9.57
N PHE A 68 -1.36 12.52 8.42
CA PHE A 68 -1.41 11.17 7.86
C PHE A 68 -2.01 10.11 8.82
N ILE A 69 -2.89 10.52 9.71
CA ILE A 69 -3.55 9.69 10.71
C ILE A 69 -5.06 9.76 10.51
N GLY A 70 -5.71 8.61 10.41
CA GLY A 70 -7.17 8.50 10.27
C GLY A 70 -7.67 7.07 10.45
N GLN A 71 -8.98 6.90 10.59
CA GLN A 71 -9.59 5.57 10.79
C GLN A 71 -9.62 4.73 9.51
N ASP A 72 -9.65 5.38 8.32
CA ASP A 72 -9.65 4.67 7.05
C ASP A 72 -8.23 4.35 6.57
N ILE A 73 -7.26 5.22 6.87
CA ILE A 73 -5.85 5.01 6.60
C ILE A 73 -4.99 5.78 7.60
N THR A 74 -3.96 5.14 8.11
CA THR A 74 -2.89 5.77 8.90
C THR A 74 -1.54 5.36 8.31
N LEU A 75 -0.67 6.36 8.11
CA LEU A 75 0.71 6.19 7.66
C LEU A 75 1.65 6.46 8.85
N PHE A 76 2.32 5.41 9.29
CA PHE A 76 3.27 5.47 10.39
C PHE A 76 4.68 5.73 9.87
N TYR A 77 5.11 6.98 9.89
CA TYR A 77 6.49 7.34 9.63
C TYR A 77 7.44 6.87 10.75
N SER A 78 8.72 6.80 10.45
CA SER A 78 9.77 6.36 11.38
C SER A 78 9.78 7.11 12.72
N SER A 79 9.41 8.40 12.70
CA SER A 79 9.30 9.24 13.90
C SER A 79 8.01 9.07 14.70
N HIS A 80 7.04 8.29 14.19
CA HIS A 80 5.70 8.16 14.76
C HIS A 80 5.34 6.73 15.16
N LEU A 81 6.30 5.79 15.11
CA LEU A 81 6.08 4.40 15.49
C LEU A 81 7.30 3.81 16.17
N GLY A 82 7.27 3.77 17.49
CA GLY A 82 8.32 3.18 18.30
C GLY A 82 9.62 3.98 18.26
N LEU A 83 10.71 3.28 18.50
CA LEU A 83 12.07 3.81 18.46
C LEU A 83 12.81 3.14 17.29
N TYR A 84 12.56 3.62 16.07
CA TYR A 84 13.14 3.08 14.85
C TYR A 84 14.61 3.50 14.72
N PRO A 85 15.56 2.55 14.72
CA PRO A 85 16.99 2.88 14.66
C PRO A 85 17.40 3.28 13.24
N TYR A 86 18.09 4.42 13.11
CA TYR A 86 18.65 4.87 11.83
C TYR A 86 19.80 5.86 12.00
N TYR A 87 20.49 6.17 10.91
CA TYR A 87 21.47 7.23 10.84
C TYR A 87 20.91 8.44 10.09
N THR A 88 21.14 9.64 10.63
CA THR A 88 20.80 10.89 9.93
C THR A 88 21.67 11.08 8.69
N ALA A 89 21.34 12.05 7.84
CA ALA A 89 22.17 12.42 6.69
C ALA A 89 23.59 12.87 7.06
N GLN A 90 23.80 13.26 8.32
CA GLN A 90 25.12 13.63 8.89
C GLN A 90 25.85 12.42 9.50
N GLY A 91 25.25 11.23 9.45
CA GLY A 91 25.82 10.02 10.03
C GLY A 91 25.67 9.89 11.55
N GLU A 92 24.78 10.70 12.16
CA GLU A 92 24.51 10.62 13.59
C GLU A 92 23.47 9.52 13.88
N PRO A 93 23.74 8.66 14.88
CA PRO A 93 22.80 7.58 15.21
C PRO A 93 21.56 8.10 15.95
N VAL A 94 20.39 7.61 15.55
CA VAL A 94 19.11 7.78 16.24
C VAL A 94 18.68 6.41 16.75
N ASP A 95 18.23 6.33 18.00
CA ASP A 95 17.80 5.10 18.66
C ASP A 95 18.78 3.92 18.53
N GLY A 96 20.09 4.21 18.54
CA GLY A 96 21.16 3.22 18.40
C GLY A 96 21.73 3.09 16.99
N GLY A 97 21.12 3.68 15.98
CA GLY A 97 21.58 3.73 14.59
C GLY A 97 21.39 2.41 13.82
N LEU A 98 21.76 1.29 14.43
CA LEU A 98 21.64 -0.05 13.83
C LEU A 98 20.57 -0.88 14.54
N PRO A 99 19.82 -1.72 13.80
CA PRO A 99 18.86 -2.63 14.43
C PRO A 99 19.45 -3.52 15.52
N GLN A 100 20.67 -4.06 15.32
CA GLN A 100 21.35 -4.90 16.30
C GLN A 100 21.96 -4.13 17.47
N ASN A 101 22.02 -2.81 17.41
CA ASN A 101 22.50 -1.94 18.49
C ASN A 101 21.36 -1.18 19.20
N ALA A 102 20.11 -1.48 18.84
CA ALA A 102 18.90 -0.86 19.40
C ALA A 102 18.16 -1.81 20.33
N SER A 103 17.34 -1.26 21.23
CA SER A 103 16.48 -2.06 22.10
C SER A 103 15.15 -2.33 21.44
N LEU A 104 14.93 -3.55 20.94
CA LEU A 104 13.65 -3.99 20.40
C LEU A 104 12.53 -3.90 21.44
N GLU A 105 12.81 -4.23 22.72
CA GLU A 105 11.83 -4.15 23.79
C GLU A 105 11.35 -2.70 24.02
N ALA A 106 12.28 -1.76 24.12
CA ALA A 106 11.94 -0.34 24.28
C ALA A 106 11.16 0.19 23.06
N HIS A 107 11.56 -0.23 21.84
CA HIS A 107 10.84 0.09 20.61
C HIS A 107 9.39 -0.42 20.67
N LEU A 108 9.14 -1.67 21.02
CA LEU A 108 7.79 -2.24 21.07
C LEU A 108 6.93 -1.62 22.17
N GLN A 109 7.51 -1.23 23.32
CA GLN A 109 6.82 -0.49 24.38
C GLN A 109 6.35 0.87 23.86
N GLN A 110 7.21 1.64 23.18
CA GLN A 110 6.84 2.92 22.58
C GLN A 110 5.83 2.73 21.45
N ALA A 111 6.05 1.78 20.55
CA ALA A 111 5.14 1.48 19.45
C ALA A 111 3.72 1.10 19.94
N THR A 112 3.61 0.43 21.09
CA THR A 112 2.31 0.14 21.72
C THR A 112 1.55 1.42 22.06
N GLN A 113 2.25 2.43 22.58
CA GLN A 113 1.64 3.72 22.91
C GLN A 113 1.25 4.49 21.66
N ASP A 114 2.14 4.51 20.66
CA ASP A 114 1.94 5.23 19.39
C ASP A 114 0.75 4.65 18.60
N ILE A 115 0.64 3.32 18.50
CA ILE A 115 -0.49 2.66 17.82
C ILE A 115 -1.80 2.99 18.55
N LYS A 116 -1.83 2.93 19.87
CA LYS A 116 -3.06 3.24 20.63
C LYS A 116 -3.46 4.70 20.50
N ALA A 117 -2.49 5.62 20.42
CA ALA A 117 -2.74 7.04 20.24
C ALA A 117 -3.23 7.37 18.82
N ALA A 118 -2.57 6.81 17.79
CA ALA A 118 -2.94 7.04 16.39
C ALA A 118 -4.25 6.35 16.02
N LEU A 119 -4.50 5.17 16.56
CA LEU A 119 -5.67 4.33 16.27
C LEU A 119 -6.46 4.05 17.57
N PRO A 120 -7.23 5.03 18.09
CA PRO A 120 -7.92 4.87 19.37
C PRO A 120 -9.01 3.79 19.36
N SER A 121 -9.64 3.54 18.21
CA SER A 121 -10.66 2.48 18.09
C SER A 121 -10.02 1.09 18.04
N ALA A 122 -10.44 0.19 18.94
CA ALA A 122 -10.06 -1.22 18.88
C ALA A 122 -10.66 -1.94 17.65
N ALA A 123 -11.73 -1.39 17.08
CA ALA A 123 -12.39 -1.88 15.88
C ALA A 123 -11.85 -1.26 14.58
N PHE A 124 -10.63 -0.69 14.63
CA PHE A 124 -9.96 -0.18 13.42
C PHE A 124 -9.83 -1.30 12.37
N ASP A 125 -10.32 -1.03 11.16
CA ASP A 125 -10.37 -1.93 10.01
C ASP A 125 -9.83 -1.28 8.71
N GLY A 126 -9.14 -0.15 8.88
CA GLY A 126 -8.56 0.61 7.78
C GLY A 126 -7.14 0.16 7.39
N LEU A 127 -6.52 0.94 6.52
CA LEU A 127 -5.16 0.71 6.05
C LEU A 127 -4.14 1.19 7.09
N ALA A 128 -3.28 0.31 7.58
CA ALA A 128 -2.22 0.62 8.53
C ALA A 128 -0.86 0.41 7.85
N VAL A 129 -0.29 1.50 7.36
CA VAL A 129 0.93 1.49 6.54
C VAL A 129 2.11 1.97 7.35
N ILE A 130 3.18 1.18 7.39
CA ILE A 130 4.44 1.54 8.06
C ILE A 130 5.44 2.01 6.99
N ASP A 131 5.94 3.22 7.13
CA ASP A 131 6.87 3.85 6.21
C ASP A 131 8.25 4.00 6.85
N TRP A 132 9.06 2.94 6.72
CA TRP A 132 10.44 2.86 7.17
C TRP A 132 11.37 2.68 5.96
N GLU A 133 12.07 3.73 5.58
CA GLU A 133 12.85 3.76 4.34
C GLU A 133 14.36 3.90 4.55
N GLN A 134 14.82 4.10 5.80
CA GLN A 134 16.23 4.41 6.07
C GLN A 134 17.17 3.25 5.76
N TRP A 135 16.68 2.00 5.88
CA TRP A 135 17.39 0.78 5.56
C TRP A 135 16.46 -0.31 5.03
N ARG A 136 17.03 -1.38 4.52
CA ARG A 136 16.33 -2.58 4.08
C ARG A 136 16.74 -3.77 4.94
N PRO A 137 15.85 -4.76 5.19
CA PRO A 137 16.16 -5.90 6.06
C PRO A 137 17.16 -6.89 5.45
N LEU A 138 17.39 -6.85 4.13
CA LEU A 138 18.38 -7.65 3.45
C LEU A 138 19.65 -6.82 3.22
N TRP A 139 20.79 -7.28 3.74
CA TRP A 139 22.11 -6.69 3.57
C TRP A 139 22.42 -6.31 2.12
N ALA A 140 22.06 -7.19 1.18
CA ALA A 140 22.28 -6.98 -0.23
C ALA A 140 21.50 -5.79 -0.83
N ARG A 141 20.50 -5.25 -0.12
CA ARG A 141 19.70 -4.10 -0.57
C ARG A 141 20.11 -2.78 0.07
N ASP A 142 21.04 -2.78 1.01
CA ASP A 142 21.58 -1.56 1.62
C ASP A 142 22.79 -1.07 0.80
N TRP A 143 22.52 -0.45 -0.34
CA TRP A 143 23.52 0.17 -1.22
C TRP A 143 23.35 1.69 -1.29
N GLY A 144 24.37 2.38 -1.82
CA GLY A 144 24.36 3.83 -2.00
C GLY A 144 24.33 4.57 -0.67
N SER A 145 23.31 5.38 -0.41
CA SER A 145 23.18 6.08 0.87
C SER A 145 22.95 5.14 2.06
N MET A 146 22.58 3.88 1.82
CA MET A 146 22.39 2.86 2.85
C MET A 146 23.66 2.06 3.15
N ASP A 147 24.77 2.26 2.45
CA ASP A 147 26.05 1.60 2.74
C ASP A 147 26.54 1.84 4.18
N ILE A 148 26.13 2.96 4.79
CA ILE A 148 26.45 3.29 6.18
C ILE A 148 26.01 2.18 7.15
N TYR A 149 24.91 1.49 6.87
CA TYR A 149 24.43 0.39 7.74
C TYR A 149 25.37 -0.82 7.69
N ARG A 150 25.94 -1.13 6.52
CA ARG A 150 26.96 -2.18 6.38
C ARG A 150 28.25 -1.79 7.08
N GLU A 151 28.75 -0.59 6.79
CA GLU A 151 30.00 -0.06 7.37
C GLU A 151 29.93 -0.04 8.91
N LYS A 152 28.85 0.48 9.46
CA LYS A 152 28.67 0.57 10.92
C LYS A 152 28.44 -0.80 11.56
N SER A 153 27.81 -1.74 10.87
CA SER A 153 27.69 -3.13 11.35
C SER A 153 29.02 -3.83 11.42
N GLU A 154 29.88 -3.66 10.41
CA GLU A 154 31.23 -4.20 10.44
C GLU A 154 32.12 -3.54 11.52
N GLU A 155 32.02 -2.21 11.71
CA GLU A 155 32.69 -1.51 12.78
C GLU A 155 32.30 -2.09 14.15
N LEU A 156 31.01 -2.37 14.37
CA LEU A 156 30.55 -2.95 15.62
C LEU A 156 31.14 -4.35 15.88
N VAL A 157 31.22 -5.19 14.86
CA VAL A 157 31.83 -6.52 14.97
C VAL A 157 33.33 -6.42 15.17
N ARG A 158 34.02 -5.50 14.49
CA ARG A 158 35.50 -5.28 14.69
C ARG A 158 35.83 -4.81 16.11
N GLN A 159 34.98 -4.02 16.74
CA GLN A 159 35.15 -3.63 18.15
C GLN A 159 35.02 -4.84 19.09
N GLN A 160 34.12 -5.79 18.78
CA GLN A 160 33.96 -7.02 19.57
C GLN A 160 35.05 -8.05 19.29
N HIS A 161 35.57 -8.09 18.05
CA HIS A 161 36.52 -9.09 17.56
C HIS A 161 37.68 -8.46 16.75
N PRO A 162 38.57 -7.72 17.41
CA PRO A 162 39.61 -6.92 16.71
C PRO A 162 40.59 -7.74 15.86
N LEU A 163 40.68 -9.03 16.10
CA LEU A 163 41.66 -9.93 15.44
C LEU A 163 41.02 -10.80 14.33
N TRP A 164 39.73 -10.61 14.05
CA TRP A 164 39.09 -11.37 12.99
C TRP A 164 39.46 -10.85 11.61
N PRO A 165 39.61 -11.75 10.62
CA PRO A 165 39.78 -11.35 9.23
C PRO A 165 38.52 -10.68 8.69
N SER A 166 38.67 -9.87 7.65
CA SER A 166 37.57 -9.02 7.15
C SER A 166 36.38 -9.79 6.62
N ASP A 167 36.60 -10.92 5.98
CA ASP A 167 35.51 -11.79 5.46
C ASP A 167 34.66 -12.33 6.60
N ARG A 168 35.25 -12.74 7.71
CA ARG A 168 34.52 -13.19 8.89
C ARG A 168 33.77 -12.05 9.59
N VAL A 169 34.37 -10.84 9.62
CA VAL A 169 33.71 -9.65 10.16
C VAL A 169 32.47 -9.31 9.35
N GLU A 170 32.56 -9.32 8.02
CA GLU A 170 31.44 -9.03 7.13
C GLU A 170 30.33 -10.07 7.28
N GLU A 171 30.67 -11.36 7.31
CA GLU A 171 29.68 -12.44 7.48
C GLU A 171 28.91 -12.31 8.81
N GLU A 172 29.60 -12.07 9.92
CA GLU A 172 28.97 -11.86 11.23
C GLU A 172 28.12 -10.60 11.26
N ALA A 173 28.63 -9.49 10.69
CA ALA A 173 27.90 -8.24 10.61
C ALA A 173 26.59 -8.40 9.83
N GLN A 174 26.63 -9.06 8.68
CA GLN A 174 25.45 -9.39 7.89
C GLN A 174 24.44 -10.22 8.68
N GLN A 175 24.88 -11.26 9.37
CA GLN A 175 23.99 -12.13 10.14
C GLN A 175 23.33 -11.38 11.30
N GLN A 176 24.07 -10.61 12.08
CA GLN A 176 23.56 -9.81 13.19
C GLN A 176 22.56 -8.76 12.69
N TYR A 177 22.93 -8.05 11.63
CA TYR A 177 22.08 -7.03 11.01
C TYR A 177 20.75 -7.59 10.52
N GLN A 178 20.79 -8.58 9.62
CA GLN A 178 19.57 -9.15 9.03
C GLN A 178 18.63 -9.78 10.07
N LYS A 179 19.19 -10.45 11.08
CA LYS A 179 18.43 -11.02 12.20
C LYS A 179 17.69 -9.93 12.97
N SER A 180 18.38 -8.83 13.29
CA SER A 180 17.80 -7.74 14.08
C SER A 180 16.84 -6.89 13.28
N ALA A 181 17.16 -6.59 12.00
CA ALA A 181 16.28 -5.88 11.09
C ALA A 181 14.95 -6.64 10.89
N ARG A 182 15.03 -7.96 10.65
CA ARG A 182 13.85 -8.83 10.62
C ARG A 182 13.05 -8.72 11.92
N ALA A 183 13.70 -8.82 13.08
CA ALA A 183 13.00 -8.78 14.37
C ALA A 183 12.25 -7.45 14.56
N PHE A 184 12.84 -6.31 14.21
CA PHE A 184 12.17 -5.02 14.28
C PHE A 184 10.93 -4.96 13.39
N MET A 185 11.04 -5.35 12.13
CA MET A 185 9.91 -5.30 11.19
C MET A 185 8.82 -6.31 11.54
N GLU A 186 9.18 -7.58 11.75
CA GLU A 186 8.25 -8.66 12.05
C GLU A 186 7.48 -8.41 13.35
N GLN A 187 8.20 -8.06 14.44
CA GLN A 187 7.58 -7.83 15.74
C GLN A 187 6.67 -6.60 15.75
N THR A 188 7.01 -5.57 14.98
CA THR A 188 6.16 -4.38 14.87
C THR A 188 4.85 -4.68 14.13
N LEU A 189 4.89 -5.45 13.03
CA LEU A 189 3.66 -5.90 12.33
C LEU A 189 2.80 -6.78 13.24
N ARG A 190 3.40 -7.74 13.95
CA ARG A 190 2.67 -8.61 14.88
C ARG A 190 2.04 -7.82 16.04
N LEU A 191 2.74 -6.82 16.56
CA LEU A 191 2.19 -5.91 17.57
C LEU A 191 0.98 -5.14 17.02
N GLY A 192 1.09 -4.61 15.80
CA GLY A 192 -0.02 -3.94 15.12
C GLY A 192 -1.24 -4.84 14.96
N GLU A 193 -1.04 -6.06 14.50
CA GLU A 193 -2.09 -7.08 14.35
C GLU A 193 -2.76 -7.43 15.71
N VAL A 194 -1.99 -7.57 16.77
CA VAL A 194 -2.52 -7.87 18.11
C VAL A 194 -3.36 -6.70 18.63
N LEU A 195 -2.90 -5.47 18.46
CA LEU A 195 -3.58 -4.27 18.97
C LEU A 195 -4.78 -3.84 18.13
N ARG A 196 -4.72 -4.05 16.82
CA ARG A 196 -5.74 -3.68 15.82
C ARG A 196 -5.88 -4.78 14.76
N PRO A 197 -6.52 -5.91 15.11
CA PRO A 197 -6.57 -7.10 14.27
C PRO A 197 -7.37 -6.90 12.96
N GLY A 198 -8.29 -5.94 12.91
CA GLY A 198 -9.01 -5.58 11.69
C GLY A 198 -8.20 -4.77 10.69
N GLY A 199 -7.06 -4.21 11.10
CA GLY A 199 -6.24 -3.34 10.25
C GLY A 199 -5.46 -4.10 9.18
N TYR A 200 -5.34 -3.48 8.00
CA TYR A 200 -4.53 -3.97 6.89
C TYR A 200 -3.07 -3.54 7.06
N TRP A 201 -2.37 -4.20 7.98
CA TRP A 201 -0.98 -3.91 8.33
C TRP A 201 0.01 -4.34 7.24
N GLY A 202 0.94 -3.46 6.88
CA GLY A 202 2.01 -3.74 5.93
C GLY A 202 3.00 -2.58 5.82
N PHE A 203 4.12 -2.84 5.13
CA PHE A 203 5.15 -1.83 4.89
C PHE A 203 4.98 -1.19 3.51
N TYR A 204 5.11 0.14 3.46
CA TYR A 204 5.26 0.88 2.21
C TYR A 204 6.53 0.44 1.47
N GLY A 205 6.44 0.34 0.14
CA GLY A 205 7.56 0.00 -0.73
C GLY A 205 7.92 -1.50 -0.76
N PHE A 206 7.10 -2.37 -0.18
CA PHE A 206 7.30 -3.82 -0.17
C PHE A 206 6.11 -4.58 -0.80
N PRO A 207 6.41 -5.55 -1.74
CA PRO A 207 7.73 -5.87 -2.30
C PRO A 207 8.22 -4.80 -3.27
N ASP A 208 9.54 -4.67 -3.43
CA ASP A 208 10.14 -3.90 -4.50
C ASP A 208 10.65 -4.84 -5.61
N CYS A 209 10.65 -4.34 -6.82
CA CYS A 209 11.06 -5.04 -8.04
C CYS A 209 12.44 -4.58 -8.53
N TYR A 210 12.88 -3.36 -8.16
CA TYR A 210 14.14 -2.74 -8.59
C TYR A 210 14.41 -2.82 -10.10
N ASN A 211 13.36 -2.66 -10.91
CA ASN A 211 13.41 -2.74 -12.38
C ASN A 211 13.74 -1.39 -13.03
N ASN A 212 14.78 -0.71 -12.53
CA ASN A 212 15.09 0.68 -12.88
C ASN A 212 16.17 0.83 -13.97
N ASP A 213 16.53 -0.23 -14.69
CA ASP A 213 17.57 -0.19 -15.74
C ASP A 213 17.04 0.44 -17.05
N PHE A 214 16.55 1.69 -16.95
CA PHE A 214 15.90 2.39 -18.07
C PHE A 214 16.85 2.71 -19.25
N ASN A 215 18.17 2.73 -19.00
CA ASN A 215 19.17 3.00 -20.04
C ASN A 215 19.44 1.79 -20.93
N ASN A 216 19.01 0.62 -20.53
CA ASN A 216 19.14 -0.60 -21.33
C ASN A 216 18.19 -0.54 -22.53
N SER A 217 18.73 -0.72 -23.73
CA SER A 217 17.94 -0.77 -24.96
C SER A 217 16.98 -1.95 -25.03
N LEU A 218 17.24 -3.01 -24.24
CA LEU A 218 16.40 -4.20 -24.12
C LEU A 218 15.45 -4.16 -22.92
N TYR A 219 15.31 -2.99 -22.30
CA TYR A 219 14.43 -2.82 -21.14
C TYR A 219 12.99 -3.24 -21.47
N ASN A 220 12.48 -4.21 -20.74
CA ASN A 220 11.12 -4.74 -20.87
C ASN A 220 10.31 -4.64 -19.56
N GLY A 221 10.87 -4.03 -18.53
CA GLY A 221 10.23 -3.83 -17.23
C GLY A 221 10.27 -5.02 -16.27
N THR A 222 10.70 -6.21 -16.71
CA THR A 222 10.72 -7.40 -15.83
C THR A 222 11.60 -7.17 -14.61
N CYS A 223 11.15 -7.69 -13.45
CA CYS A 223 11.96 -7.67 -12.24
C CYS A 223 13.21 -8.53 -12.45
N PRO A 224 14.41 -8.04 -12.11
CA PRO A 224 15.62 -8.85 -12.13
C PRO A 224 15.45 -10.14 -11.33
N VAL A 225 15.94 -11.26 -11.84
CA VAL A 225 15.81 -12.57 -11.19
C VAL A 225 16.38 -12.54 -9.76
N VAL A 226 17.50 -11.85 -9.58
CA VAL A 226 18.11 -11.68 -8.24
C VAL A 226 17.17 -10.98 -7.26
N GLU A 227 16.37 -10.02 -7.72
CA GLU A 227 15.41 -9.31 -6.87
C GLU A 227 14.18 -10.17 -6.55
N GLN A 228 13.73 -10.98 -7.50
CA GLN A 228 12.69 -11.98 -7.25
C GLN A 228 13.16 -13.00 -6.19
N GLN A 229 14.41 -13.47 -6.25
CA GLN A 229 15.01 -14.36 -5.24
C GLN A 229 15.09 -13.67 -3.87
N ARG A 230 15.53 -12.41 -3.82
CA ARG A 230 15.56 -11.61 -2.59
C ARG A 230 14.17 -11.42 -1.98
N ASN A 231 13.15 -11.24 -2.81
CA ASN A 231 11.77 -11.21 -2.32
C ASN A 231 11.31 -12.56 -1.73
N GLN A 232 11.82 -13.69 -2.24
CA GLN A 232 11.58 -15.00 -1.65
C GLN A 232 12.25 -15.16 -0.27
N GLU A 233 13.43 -14.54 -0.05
CA GLU A 233 14.08 -14.49 1.26
C GLU A 233 13.29 -13.68 2.31
N LEU A 234 12.34 -12.85 1.87
CA LEU A 234 11.42 -12.07 2.72
C LEU A 234 10.08 -12.77 2.98
N ASP A 235 9.99 -14.08 2.86
CA ASP A 235 8.78 -14.87 3.11
C ASP A 235 8.16 -14.59 4.49
N TRP A 236 9.01 -14.40 5.50
CA TRP A 236 8.61 -14.04 6.86
C TRP A 236 7.85 -12.69 6.90
N LEU A 237 8.23 -11.72 6.03
CA LEU A 237 7.59 -10.41 5.95
C LEU A 237 6.20 -10.52 5.33
N TRP A 238 6.08 -11.30 4.26
CA TRP A 238 4.79 -11.53 3.61
C TRP A 238 3.82 -12.28 4.54
N ASN A 239 4.31 -13.26 5.28
CA ASN A 239 3.52 -14.05 6.23
C ASN A 239 2.96 -13.25 7.42
N CYS A 240 3.61 -12.14 7.80
CA CYS A 240 3.11 -11.26 8.86
C CYS A 240 2.43 -9.98 8.34
N SER A 241 2.33 -9.81 7.03
CA SER A 241 1.60 -8.70 6.42
C SER A 241 0.13 -9.03 6.22
N ARG A 242 -0.74 -8.02 6.33
CA ARG A 242 -2.18 -8.11 6.04
C ARG A 242 -2.57 -7.38 4.75
N ALA A 243 -1.66 -6.62 4.19
CA ALA A 243 -1.72 -6.03 2.85
C ALA A 243 -0.31 -5.80 2.33
N LEU A 244 -0.17 -5.67 1.01
CA LEU A 244 1.07 -5.32 0.33
C LEU A 244 0.92 -3.94 -0.30
N TYR A 245 1.91 -3.08 -0.05
CA TYR A 245 1.91 -1.68 -0.48
C TYR A 245 3.12 -1.36 -1.39
N PRO A 246 3.23 -2.01 -2.57
CA PRO A 246 4.34 -1.71 -3.48
C PRO A 246 4.27 -0.26 -3.98
N SER A 247 5.43 0.34 -4.24
CA SER A 247 5.52 1.65 -4.86
C SER A 247 5.57 1.52 -6.37
N ILE A 248 4.72 2.30 -7.05
CA ILE A 248 4.73 2.48 -8.50
C ILE A 248 4.94 3.94 -8.90
N TYR A 249 5.59 4.72 -8.04
CA TYR A 249 5.97 6.10 -8.37
C TYR A 249 6.77 6.12 -9.66
N LEU A 250 6.47 7.06 -10.55
CA LEU A 250 7.10 7.14 -11.86
C LEU A 250 8.35 8.03 -11.79
N PRO A 251 9.55 7.46 -11.95
CA PRO A 251 10.77 8.26 -12.13
C PRO A 251 10.64 9.22 -13.32
N SER A 252 11.19 10.42 -13.18
CA SER A 252 11.11 11.46 -14.22
C SER A 252 11.69 11.03 -15.56
N GLN A 253 12.64 10.09 -15.57
CA GLN A 253 13.21 9.49 -16.78
C GLN A 253 12.21 8.72 -17.64
N LEU A 254 11.09 8.30 -17.06
CA LEU A 254 10.04 7.57 -17.78
C LEU A 254 9.07 8.48 -18.52
N LYS A 255 9.07 9.80 -18.23
CA LYS A 255 8.14 10.75 -18.84
C LYS A 255 8.20 10.71 -20.37
N GLY A 256 7.05 10.50 -21.01
CA GLY A 256 6.92 10.44 -22.46
C GLY A 256 7.55 9.22 -23.12
N THR A 257 7.80 8.15 -22.35
CA THR A 257 8.37 6.90 -22.88
C THR A 257 7.36 5.75 -22.80
N SER A 258 7.49 4.78 -23.71
CA SER A 258 6.71 3.53 -23.66
C SER A 258 7.09 2.59 -22.51
N LYS A 259 8.06 2.98 -21.68
CA LYS A 259 8.58 2.17 -20.57
C LYS A 259 7.74 2.27 -19.29
N VAL A 260 6.81 3.25 -19.22
CA VAL A 260 5.91 3.43 -18.05
C VAL A 260 5.10 2.16 -17.78
N LEU A 261 4.39 1.65 -18.78
CA LEU A 261 3.54 0.47 -18.61
C LEU A 261 4.31 -0.77 -18.15
N PRO A 262 5.40 -1.22 -18.81
CA PRO A 262 6.13 -2.38 -18.33
C PRO A 262 6.77 -2.16 -16.95
N TYR A 263 7.22 -0.96 -16.63
CA TYR A 263 7.73 -0.62 -15.30
C TYR A 263 6.68 -0.90 -14.21
N VAL A 264 5.49 -0.35 -14.36
CA VAL A 264 4.38 -0.51 -13.40
C VAL A 264 3.87 -1.95 -13.39
N ARG A 265 3.67 -2.54 -14.56
CA ARG A 265 3.14 -3.90 -14.72
C ARG A 265 3.89 -4.91 -13.89
N TYR A 266 5.21 -4.93 -13.98
CA TYR A 266 6.01 -5.91 -13.28
C TYR A 266 6.19 -5.61 -11.80
N ARG A 267 6.12 -4.35 -11.36
CA ARG A 267 6.09 -4.00 -9.93
C ARG A 267 4.82 -4.51 -9.24
N VAL A 268 3.67 -4.33 -9.88
CA VAL A 268 2.39 -4.85 -9.38
C VAL A 268 2.37 -6.37 -9.46
N ALA A 269 2.83 -6.95 -10.57
CA ALA A 269 2.89 -8.40 -10.75
C ALA A 269 3.79 -9.09 -9.71
N GLU A 270 4.88 -8.47 -9.28
CA GLU A 270 5.76 -9.00 -8.24
C GLU A 270 5.03 -9.11 -6.89
N ALA A 271 4.18 -8.15 -6.55
CA ALA A 271 3.35 -8.24 -5.33
C ALA A 271 2.40 -9.45 -5.38
N PHE A 272 1.80 -9.72 -6.52
CA PHE A 272 0.98 -10.92 -6.70
C PHE A 272 1.81 -12.22 -6.74
N ALA A 273 3.03 -12.17 -7.24
CA ALA A 273 3.93 -13.32 -7.27
C ALA A 273 4.34 -13.76 -5.86
N VAL A 274 4.76 -12.82 -4.99
CA VAL A 274 5.11 -13.12 -3.60
C VAL A 274 3.89 -13.60 -2.80
N GLN A 275 2.71 -13.03 -3.05
CA GLN A 275 1.45 -13.48 -2.45
C GLN A 275 1.19 -14.96 -2.76
N LYS A 276 1.27 -15.36 -4.03
CA LYS A 276 1.01 -16.75 -4.46
C LYS A 276 2.04 -17.75 -3.94
N SER A 277 3.30 -17.33 -3.78
CA SER A 277 4.38 -18.24 -3.40
C SER A 277 4.40 -18.58 -1.91
N VAL A 278 3.87 -17.72 -1.05
CA VAL A 278 4.07 -17.78 0.40
C VAL A 278 2.75 -17.91 1.16
N LEU A 279 1.70 -17.24 0.70
CA LEU A 279 0.49 -17.11 1.49
C LEU A 279 -0.55 -18.19 1.14
N SER A 280 -1.13 -18.81 2.16
CA SER A 280 -2.27 -19.73 2.01
C SER A 280 -3.58 -18.99 1.66
N THR A 281 -3.68 -17.71 2.02
CA THR A 281 -4.81 -16.81 1.73
C THR A 281 -4.31 -15.57 0.99
N ALA A 282 -5.08 -15.14 -0.01
CA ALA A 282 -4.78 -13.91 -0.72
C ALA A 282 -4.98 -12.69 0.20
N ILE A 283 -3.99 -11.80 0.26
CA ILE A 283 -4.08 -10.50 0.94
C ILE A 283 -4.21 -9.38 -0.10
N PRO A 284 -4.82 -8.22 0.22
CA PRO A 284 -4.98 -7.16 -0.75
C PRO A 284 -3.63 -6.53 -1.14
N VAL A 285 -3.52 -6.19 -2.42
CA VAL A 285 -2.40 -5.40 -2.97
C VAL A 285 -2.94 -4.00 -3.25
N LEU A 286 -2.34 -3.00 -2.63
CA LEU A 286 -2.70 -1.58 -2.76
C LEU A 286 -1.45 -0.78 -3.13
N PRO A 287 -1.14 -0.62 -4.41
CA PRO A 287 0.02 0.16 -4.83
C PRO A 287 -0.08 1.63 -4.40
N TYR A 288 1.06 2.22 -4.06
CA TYR A 288 1.23 3.65 -3.87
C TYR A 288 1.64 4.30 -5.19
N THR A 289 0.96 5.37 -5.57
CA THR A 289 1.30 6.20 -6.72
C THR A 289 1.34 7.68 -6.33
N GLN A 290 1.99 8.50 -7.16
CA GLN A 290 1.87 9.96 -7.13
C GLN A 290 1.04 10.43 -8.32
N ILE A 291 0.57 11.67 -8.26
CA ILE A 291 -0.14 12.31 -9.38
C ILE A 291 0.81 13.08 -10.31
N THR A 292 2.10 13.10 -9.98
CA THR A 292 3.18 13.69 -10.76
C THR A 292 4.31 12.68 -10.94
N PHE A 293 5.22 12.94 -11.86
CA PHE A 293 6.52 12.26 -11.89
C PHE A 293 7.35 12.67 -10.68
N GLU A 294 8.16 11.73 -10.16
CA GLU A 294 9.01 11.96 -8.98
C GLU A 294 9.90 13.20 -9.14
N ASN A 295 9.93 14.02 -8.10
CA ASN A 295 10.72 15.24 -8.02
C ASN A 295 10.41 16.29 -9.12
N THR A 296 9.20 16.26 -9.65
CA THR A 296 8.71 17.23 -10.63
C THR A 296 7.36 17.82 -10.22
N ALA A 297 6.93 18.88 -10.93
CA ALA A 297 5.57 19.41 -10.86
C ALA A 297 4.70 18.93 -12.05
N ASP A 298 5.19 17.99 -12.85
CA ASP A 298 4.53 17.52 -14.05
C ASP A 298 3.46 16.47 -13.71
N PHE A 299 2.21 16.84 -13.84
CA PHE A 299 1.10 15.89 -13.66
C PHE A 299 1.16 14.76 -14.67
N LEU A 300 0.71 13.59 -14.23
CA LEU A 300 0.56 12.40 -15.06
C LEU A 300 -0.50 12.65 -16.16
N SER A 301 -0.17 12.28 -17.41
CA SER A 301 -1.12 12.29 -18.52
C SER A 301 -2.20 11.22 -18.35
N GLU A 302 -3.26 11.26 -19.16
CA GLU A 302 -4.28 10.19 -19.17
C GLU A 302 -3.65 8.82 -19.47
N GLU A 303 -2.67 8.73 -20.36
CA GLU A 303 -1.93 7.51 -20.64
C GLU A 303 -1.12 7.04 -19.43
N ASP A 304 -0.46 7.96 -18.70
CA ASP A 304 0.27 7.63 -17.48
C ASP A 304 -0.68 7.14 -16.38
N LEU A 305 -1.88 7.75 -16.25
CA LEU A 305 -2.92 7.28 -15.31
C LEU A 305 -3.43 5.89 -15.68
N MET A 306 -3.62 5.62 -16.97
CA MET A 306 -3.96 4.29 -17.44
C MET A 306 -2.86 3.27 -17.11
N ASN A 307 -1.61 3.63 -17.35
CA ASN A 307 -0.45 2.76 -17.14
C ASN A 307 -0.10 2.56 -15.65
N THR A 308 -0.61 3.39 -14.75
CA THR A 308 -0.44 3.26 -13.27
C THR A 308 -1.71 2.71 -12.62
N ILE A 309 -2.75 3.52 -12.50
CA ILE A 309 -4.00 3.18 -11.81
C ILE A 309 -4.75 2.08 -12.56
N GLY A 310 -4.89 2.24 -13.88
CA GLY A 310 -5.58 1.27 -14.73
C GLY A 310 -4.90 -0.09 -14.79
N GLU A 311 -3.58 -0.13 -14.89
CA GLU A 311 -2.81 -1.38 -14.86
C GLU A 311 -2.95 -2.08 -13.50
N SER A 312 -2.89 -1.33 -12.39
CA SER A 312 -3.09 -1.87 -11.05
C SER A 312 -4.47 -2.50 -10.88
N ALA A 313 -5.52 -1.78 -11.27
CA ALA A 313 -6.90 -2.29 -11.22
C ALA A 313 -7.08 -3.55 -12.07
N SER A 314 -6.55 -3.54 -13.29
CA SER A 314 -6.69 -4.65 -14.25
C SER A 314 -5.94 -5.91 -13.83
N GLN A 315 -4.87 -5.80 -13.05
CA GLN A 315 -4.18 -6.94 -12.44
C GLN A 315 -4.88 -7.51 -11.20
N GLY A 316 -5.92 -6.85 -10.69
CA GLY A 316 -6.67 -7.30 -9.52
C GLY A 316 -6.24 -6.65 -8.20
N ALA A 317 -5.55 -5.51 -8.24
CA ALA A 317 -5.28 -4.73 -7.03
C ALA A 317 -6.59 -4.39 -6.32
N ALA A 318 -6.56 -4.35 -4.98
CA ALA A 318 -7.73 -4.01 -4.17
C ALA A 318 -8.02 -2.51 -4.15
N GLY A 319 -7.07 -1.71 -4.58
CA GLY A 319 -7.17 -0.26 -4.67
C GLY A 319 -5.86 0.38 -5.03
N ILE A 320 -5.84 1.71 -4.97
CA ILE A 320 -4.69 2.57 -5.23
C ILE A 320 -4.63 3.69 -4.18
N ILE A 321 -3.43 4.00 -3.70
CA ILE A 321 -3.21 5.09 -2.75
C ILE A 321 -2.43 6.19 -3.46
N LEU A 322 -3.08 7.35 -3.63
CA LEU A 322 -2.46 8.54 -4.18
C LEU A 322 -1.84 9.33 -3.04
N TRP A 323 -0.53 9.24 -2.93
CA TRP A 323 0.23 9.97 -1.93
C TRP A 323 0.85 11.23 -2.52
N GLY A 324 1.00 12.26 -1.70
CA GLY A 324 1.71 13.48 -2.05
C GLY A 324 2.08 14.28 -0.82
N SER A 325 3.08 15.15 -0.97
CA SER A 325 3.49 16.06 0.09
C SER A 325 2.58 17.29 0.14
N TYR A 326 2.78 18.12 1.16
CA TYR A 326 2.06 19.40 1.32
C TYR A 326 2.28 20.41 0.18
N THR A 327 3.24 20.18 -0.70
CA THR A 327 3.64 21.11 -1.78
C THR A 327 2.50 21.46 -2.72
N TYR A 328 1.53 20.57 -2.92
CA TYR A 328 0.37 20.82 -3.77
C TYR A 328 -0.56 21.93 -3.23
N GLY A 329 -0.59 22.15 -1.91
CA GLY A 329 -1.42 23.15 -1.25
C GLY A 329 -0.69 24.44 -0.85
N THR A 330 0.57 24.65 -1.21
CA THR A 330 1.41 25.76 -0.71
C THR A 330 1.08 27.12 -1.31
N SER A 331 0.45 27.19 -2.48
CA SER A 331 0.10 28.43 -3.16
C SER A 331 -1.26 28.36 -3.83
N LYS A 332 -1.86 29.53 -4.07
CA LYS A 332 -3.11 29.65 -4.84
C LYS A 332 -2.96 29.07 -6.26
N GLU A 333 -1.80 29.30 -6.87
CA GLU A 333 -1.51 28.79 -8.22
C GLU A 333 -1.47 27.27 -8.26
N ASN A 334 -0.78 26.64 -7.29
CA ASN A 334 -0.73 25.17 -7.19
C ASN A 334 -2.12 24.59 -6.95
N CYS A 335 -2.93 25.20 -6.08
CA CYS A 335 -4.30 24.75 -5.83
C CYS A 335 -5.20 24.88 -7.08
N LEU A 336 -5.04 25.92 -7.89
CA LEU A 336 -5.79 26.06 -9.14
C LEU A 336 -5.37 25.02 -10.18
N LYS A 337 -4.05 24.79 -10.36
CA LYS A 337 -3.54 23.74 -11.25
C LYS A 337 -4.05 22.36 -10.83
N LEU A 338 -4.02 22.08 -9.52
CA LEU A 338 -4.53 20.82 -8.98
C LEU A 338 -6.04 20.69 -9.20
N LYS A 339 -6.79 21.78 -9.00
CA LYS A 339 -8.23 21.78 -9.26
C LYS A 339 -8.55 21.49 -10.72
N ASP A 340 -7.86 22.12 -11.65
CA ASP A 340 -8.04 21.89 -13.09
C ASP A 340 -7.74 20.44 -13.47
N TYR A 341 -6.70 19.84 -12.86
CA TYR A 341 -6.34 18.44 -13.06
C TYR A 341 -7.39 17.47 -12.49
N LEU A 342 -7.98 17.79 -11.33
CA LEU A 342 -9.07 17.04 -10.71
C LEU A 342 -10.42 17.21 -11.45
N ASP A 343 -10.72 18.40 -11.93
CA ASP A 343 -11.90 18.66 -12.76
C ASP A 343 -11.79 18.08 -14.18
N GLY A 344 -10.60 17.66 -14.56
CA GLY A 344 -10.26 17.13 -15.87
C GLY A 344 -9.71 15.70 -15.83
N PRO A 345 -8.45 15.49 -16.25
CA PRO A 345 -7.92 14.15 -16.52
C PRO A 345 -8.00 13.19 -15.33
N LEU A 346 -7.57 13.63 -14.14
CA LEU A 346 -7.52 12.75 -12.98
C LEU A 346 -8.92 12.34 -12.51
N GLY A 347 -9.81 13.30 -12.29
CA GLY A 347 -11.16 12.99 -11.81
C GLY A 347 -11.94 12.12 -12.80
N HIS A 348 -11.83 12.43 -14.09
CA HIS A 348 -12.43 11.64 -15.14
C HIS A 348 -11.91 10.19 -15.13
N TYR A 349 -10.60 10.01 -15.01
CA TYR A 349 -9.97 8.69 -14.99
C TYR A 349 -10.36 7.87 -13.75
N ILE A 350 -10.37 8.49 -12.57
CA ILE A 350 -10.81 7.83 -11.32
C ILE A 350 -12.25 7.32 -11.43
N VAL A 351 -13.17 8.13 -11.92
CA VAL A 351 -14.56 7.71 -12.13
C VAL A 351 -14.64 6.57 -13.14
N ASN A 352 -13.90 6.65 -14.24
CA ASN A 352 -13.88 5.60 -15.27
C ASN A 352 -13.43 4.25 -14.69
N VAL A 353 -12.28 4.17 -14.06
CA VAL A 353 -11.71 2.91 -13.58
C VAL A 353 -12.53 2.33 -12.41
N THR A 354 -13.00 3.16 -11.47
CA THR A 354 -13.79 2.67 -10.33
C THR A 354 -15.15 2.16 -10.75
N ALA A 355 -15.85 2.89 -11.66
CA ALA A 355 -17.13 2.46 -12.18
C ALA A 355 -17.00 1.20 -13.05
N SER A 356 -15.95 1.09 -13.86
CA SER A 356 -15.69 -0.11 -14.65
C SER A 356 -15.39 -1.33 -13.76
N ALA A 357 -14.59 -1.17 -12.71
CA ALA A 357 -14.31 -2.24 -11.75
C ALA A 357 -15.61 -2.69 -11.05
N GLN A 358 -16.47 -1.74 -10.64
CA GLN A 358 -17.75 -2.02 -10.03
C GLN A 358 -18.69 -2.74 -10.98
N LEU A 359 -18.80 -2.27 -12.23
CA LEU A 359 -19.62 -2.89 -13.26
C LEU A 359 -19.17 -4.31 -13.54
N CYS A 360 -17.87 -4.54 -13.70
CA CYS A 360 -17.32 -5.87 -13.92
C CYS A 360 -17.55 -6.80 -12.74
N SER A 361 -17.34 -6.35 -11.51
CA SER A 361 -17.63 -7.13 -10.31
C SER A 361 -19.09 -7.57 -10.26
N GLN A 362 -20.02 -6.67 -10.50
CA GLN A 362 -21.44 -6.96 -10.44
C GLN A 362 -21.92 -7.87 -11.57
N SER A 363 -21.49 -7.62 -12.81
CA SER A 363 -22.00 -8.34 -13.99
C SER A 363 -21.29 -9.67 -14.25
N LEU A 364 -19.97 -9.75 -14.02
CA LEU A 364 -19.19 -10.96 -14.27
C LEU A 364 -19.01 -11.80 -13.00
N CYS A 365 -18.79 -11.17 -11.84
CA CYS A 365 -18.41 -11.82 -10.59
C CYS A 365 -19.53 -11.81 -9.54
N SER A 366 -20.78 -11.59 -9.93
CA SER A 366 -21.98 -11.61 -9.07
C SER A 366 -21.94 -10.67 -7.86
N GLY A 367 -21.06 -9.65 -7.90
CA GLY A 367 -20.77 -8.75 -6.78
C GLY A 367 -19.88 -9.36 -5.67
N HIS A 368 -19.46 -10.61 -5.81
CA HIS A 368 -18.74 -11.37 -4.79
C HIS A 368 -17.26 -11.63 -5.16
N GLY A 369 -16.72 -10.83 -6.04
CA GLY A 369 -15.32 -10.91 -6.47
C GLY A 369 -14.90 -9.67 -7.25
N ARG A 370 -13.62 -9.57 -7.53
CA ARG A 370 -13.06 -8.55 -8.42
C ARG A 370 -12.64 -9.16 -9.75
N CYS A 371 -12.69 -8.35 -10.79
CA CYS A 371 -12.19 -8.75 -12.09
C CYS A 371 -10.67 -8.68 -12.14
N VAL A 372 -10.05 -9.71 -12.72
CA VAL A 372 -8.61 -9.81 -12.92
C VAL A 372 -8.36 -10.15 -14.37
N ARG A 373 -7.50 -9.39 -15.03
CA ARG A 373 -7.16 -9.59 -16.44
C ARG A 373 -6.59 -10.99 -16.66
N LYS A 374 -7.09 -11.68 -17.70
CA LYS A 374 -6.58 -12.98 -18.12
C LYS A 374 -5.15 -12.88 -18.61
N GLU A 375 -4.39 -13.95 -18.42
CA GLU A 375 -3.04 -14.06 -18.96
C GLU A 375 -3.05 -13.88 -20.48
N GLY A 376 -2.11 -13.09 -20.99
CA GLY A 376 -1.99 -12.78 -22.42
C GLY A 376 -2.89 -11.66 -22.92
N GLN A 377 -3.88 -11.20 -22.16
CA GLN A 377 -4.71 -10.05 -22.51
C GLN A 377 -4.02 -8.73 -22.16
N LEU A 378 -4.39 -7.66 -22.88
CA LEU A 378 -3.85 -6.31 -22.69
C LEU A 378 -4.93 -5.29 -22.30
N ALA A 379 -6.17 -5.74 -22.13
CA ALA A 379 -7.32 -4.88 -21.82
C ALA A 379 -7.17 -4.22 -20.45
N PHE A 380 -7.75 -3.03 -20.33
CA PHE A 380 -7.90 -2.31 -19.06
C PHE A 380 -9.35 -2.31 -18.61
N LEU A 381 -9.58 -2.16 -17.31
CA LEU A 381 -10.90 -1.91 -16.75
C LEU A 381 -11.30 -0.46 -17.04
N HIS A 382 -11.96 -0.25 -18.17
CA HIS A 382 -12.48 1.04 -18.61
C HIS A 382 -13.93 0.91 -19.02
N LEU A 383 -14.70 1.97 -18.83
CA LEU A 383 -16.06 2.08 -19.38
C LEU A 383 -15.96 2.29 -20.89
N ASP A 384 -16.78 1.57 -21.66
CA ASP A 384 -16.87 1.80 -23.09
C ASP A 384 -17.57 3.16 -23.36
N PRO A 385 -16.92 4.11 -24.03
CA PRO A 385 -17.47 5.43 -24.29
C PRO A 385 -18.67 5.41 -25.25
N VAL A 386 -18.90 4.31 -25.96
CA VAL A 386 -20.12 4.11 -26.78
C VAL A 386 -21.34 3.91 -25.88
N HIS A 387 -21.16 3.22 -24.75
CA HIS A 387 -22.25 2.84 -23.85
C HIS A 387 -22.35 3.73 -22.62
N PHE A 388 -21.31 4.44 -22.25
CA PHE A 388 -21.25 5.23 -21.04
C PHE A 388 -20.66 6.62 -21.26
N ALA A 389 -21.19 7.62 -20.54
CA ALA A 389 -20.62 8.95 -20.45
C ALA A 389 -20.32 9.32 -18.98
N ILE A 390 -19.26 10.07 -18.77
CA ILE A 390 -18.85 10.56 -17.44
C ILE A 390 -19.13 12.06 -17.36
N ASP A 391 -19.86 12.45 -16.30
CA ASP A 391 -20.22 13.85 -16.00
C ASP A 391 -19.74 14.20 -14.57
N LEU A 392 -18.55 14.76 -14.47
CA LEU A 392 -17.97 15.14 -13.18
C LEU A 392 -18.73 16.26 -12.45
N LYS A 393 -19.64 16.96 -13.15
CA LYS A 393 -20.46 18.04 -12.57
C LYS A 393 -21.76 17.52 -11.94
N ALA A 394 -22.00 16.21 -12.00
CA ALA A 394 -23.18 15.62 -11.35
C ALA A 394 -23.12 15.82 -9.83
N ALA A 395 -24.29 16.03 -9.23
CA ALA A 395 -24.43 16.40 -7.82
C ALA A 395 -23.98 15.28 -6.84
N LYS A 396 -23.91 14.03 -7.31
CA LYS A 396 -23.52 12.86 -6.51
C LYS A 396 -22.61 11.94 -7.31
N PRO A 397 -21.62 11.29 -6.68
CA PRO A 397 -20.72 10.35 -7.36
C PRO A 397 -21.45 9.26 -8.15
N GLN A 398 -22.54 8.71 -7.60
CA GLN A 398 -23.35 7.68 -8.28
C GLN A 398 -24.04 8.17 -9.56
N SER A 399 -24.18 9.48 -9.73
CA SER A 399 -24.80 10.10 -10.91
C SER A 399 -23.77 10.56 -11.94
N MET A 400 -22.47 10.39 -11.68
CA MET A 400 -21.40 10.80 -12.59
C MET A 400 -21.30 9.92 -13.83
N VAL A 401 -21.75 8.66 -13.75
CA VAL A 401 -21.77 7.75 -14.90
C VAL A 401 -23.20 7.66 -15.44
N LYS A 402 -23.35 7.96 -16.72
CA LYS A 402 -24.63 7.88 -17.45
C LYS A 402 -24.56 6.75 -18.48
N THR A 403 -25.52 5.84 -18.44
CA THR A 403 -25.71 4.83 -19.49
C THR A 403 -26.35 5.49 -20.71
N LEU A 404 -25.73 5.36 -21.87
CA LEU A 404 -26.19 5.93 -23.13
C LEU A 404 -27.07 4.98 -23.94
N THR A 405 -26.84 3.67 -23.80
CA THR A 405 -27.59 2.63 -24.52
C THR A 405 -28.04 1.54 -23.56
N ALA A 406 -29.22 0.95 -23.82
CA ALA A 406 -29.78 -0.10 -22.98
C ALA A 406 -29.02 -1.44 -23.06
N ASP A 407 -28.37 -1.71 -24.18
CA ASP A 407 -27.58 -2.92 -24.42
C ASP A 407 -26.10 -2.63 -24.24
N SER A 408 -25.61 -2.63 -23.00
CA SER A 408 -24.18 -2.70 -22.76
C SER A 408 -23.73 -4.15 -22.99
N ASP A 409 -23.04 -4.40 -24.09
CA ASP A 409 -22.45 -5.70 -24.35
C ASP A 409 -21.32 -5.97 -23.37
N MET A 410 -21.57 -6.82 -22.38
CA MET A 410 -20.59 -7.21 -21.36
C MET A 410 -19.73 -8.40 -21.82
N SER A 411 -19.91 -8.88 -23.06
CA SER A 411 -19.16 -10.03 -23.60
C SER A 411 -17.67 -9.75 -23.62
N GLN A 412 -17.26 -8.52 -23.94
CA GLN A 412 -15.85 -8.15 -23.99
C GLN A 412 -15.17 -8.26 -22.61
N LEU A 413 -15.88 -7.88 -21.53
CA LEU A 413 -15.33 -8.06 -20.18
C LEU A 413 -15.10 -9.54 -19.85
N ALA A 414 -16.03 -10.42 -20.26
CA ALA A 414 -15.88 -11.86 -20.05
C ALA A 414 -14.78 -12.48 -20.91
N GLU A 415 -14.44 -11.87 -22.06
CA GLU A 415 -13.31 -12.29 -22.89
C GLU A 415 -11.96 -11.96 -22.24
N ASP A 416 -11.84 -10.78 -21.64
CA ASP A 416 -10.58 -10.22 -21.17
C ASP A 416 -10.29 -10.49 -19.67
N PHE A 417 -11.35 -10.72 -18.87
CA PHE A 417 -11.23 -10.83 -17.39
C PHE A 417 -11.79 -12.13 -16.84
N ASN A 418 -11.21 -12.58 -15.73
CA ASN A 418 -11.71 -13.62 -14.84
C ASN A 418 -12.13 -13.01 -13.51
N CYS A 419 -12.91 -13.77 -12.71
CA CYS A 419 -13.23 -13.39 -11.35
C CYS A 419 -12.19 -13.93 -10.35
N GLN A 420 -11.76 -13.08 -9.45
CA GLN A 420 -11.13 -13.46 -8.19
C GLN A 420 -12.18 -13.33 -7.09
N CYS A 421 -12.68 -14.47 -6.62
CA CYS A 421 -13.75 -14.50 -5.63
C CYS A 421 -13.25 -14.04 -4.25
N TYR A 422 -14.13 -13.35 -3.53
CA TYR A 422 -13.92 -13.02 -2.13
C TYR A 422 -14.09 -14.27 -1.26
N THR A 423 -13.53 -14.25 -0.04
CA THR A 423 -13.68 -15.35 0.92
C THR A 423 -15.13 -15.72 1.13
N GLY A 424 -15.42 -17.02 1.17
CA GLY A 424 -16.78 -17.55 1.26
C GLY A 424 -17.50 -17.69 -0.08
N TRP A 425 -16.88 -17.30 -1.19
CA TRP A 425 -17.44 -17.41 -2.53
C TRP A 425 -16.54 -18.21 -3.46
N GLN A 426 -17.13 -18.94 -4.39
CA GLN A 426 -16.42 -19.79 -5.36
C GLN A 426 -17.22 -19.91 -6.67
N GLY A 427 -16.63 -20.60 -7.65
CA GLY A 427 -17.16 -20.71 -9.02
C GLY A 427 -16.57 -19.67 -9.95
N GLU A 428 -16.73 -19.88 -11.26
CA GLU A 428 -16.17 -18.96 -12.28
C GLU A 428 -16.73 -17.54 -12.17
N ARG A 429 -17.93 -17.40 -11.62
CA ARG A 429 -18.65 -16.14 -11.45
C ARG A 429 -18.84 -15.74 -9.98
N CYS A 430 -18.16 -16.40 -9.06
CA CYS A 430 -18.30 -16.17 -7.61
C CYS A 430 -19.78 -16.23 -7.14
N ASP A 431 -20.59 -17.09 -7.72
CA ASP A 431 -22.02 -17.20 -7.50
C ASP A 431 -22.42 -18.35 -6.58
N THR A 432 -21.45 -19.13 -6.13
CA THR A 432 -21.66 -20.27 -5.25
C THR A 432 -21.05 -20.00 -3.87
N ASN A 433 -21.84 -20.18 -2.80
CA ASN A 433 -21.32 -20.13 -1.42
C ASN A 433 -20.34 -21.28 -1.20
N GLY A 434 -19.10 -20.96 -0.87
CA GLY A 434 -18.12 -21.91 -0.38
C GLY A 434 -18.48 -22.26 1.07
N SER A 435 -18.96 -23.47 1.31
CA SER A 435 -19.01 -23.99 2.69
C SER A 435 -17.56 -24.07 3.19
N SER A 436 -17.23 -23.23 4.18
CA SER A 436 -15.99 -23.27 4.97
C SER A 436 -15.81 -24.59 5.69
#